data_83875f4a01eaac3f5dd135cf11a31a87
#
_entry.id   83875f4a01eaac3f5dd135cf11a31a87
#
_cell.length_a   1.000
_cell.length_b   1.000
_cell.length_c   1.000
_cell.angle_alpha   90.00
_cell.angle_beta   90.00
_cell.angle_gamma   90.00
#
_symmetry.space_group_name_H-M   'P 1'
#
loop_
_entity.id
_entity.type
_entity.pdbx_description
1 polymer ?
#
loop_
_entity_poly.entity_id
_entity_poly.type
_entity_poly.pdbx_seq_one_letter_code
_entity_poly.pdbx_strand_id
1 'polypeptide(L)'
;MTPAVSVLQRAGVPFSVHEYAHDANARSFGDEAVEKLGWPAERVFKTLVVSVDGALHVACVPVSAQLDLKALGKRAKLADKEQASRATGYGTGGTSPLGQRKPLPTHVDASALEHATILVNGGRRGLQVELDPNDLVRLTAARVHALASRA
;
A
#
# COMPACT_ATOMS: atom_id res chain seq x y z
N MET A 1 -9.00 -11.32 -11.58
CA MET A 1 -7.64 -10.74 -11.59
C MET A 1 -7.71 -9.24 -11.41
N THR A 2 -6.92 -8.69 -10.50
CA THR A 2 -6.92 -7.25 -10.23
C THR A 2 -5.92 -6.51 -11.13
N PRO A 3 -6.07 -5.18 -11.29
CA PRO A 3 -5.07 -4.41 -12.02
C PRO A 3 -3.67 -4.55 -11.45
N ALA A 4 -3.53 -4.64 -10.12
CA ALA A 4 -2.23 -4.82 -9.48
C ALA A 4 -1.55 -6.12 -9.91
N VAL A 5 -2.27 -7.23 -9.90
CA VAL A 5 -1.74 -8.53 -10.32
C VAL A 5 -1.38 -8.50 -11.80
N SER A 6 -2.20 -7.85 -12.63
CA SER A 6 -1.92 -7.72 -14.05
C SER A 6 -0.63 -6.95 -14.32
N VAL A 7 -0.37 -5.88 -13.57
CA VAL A 7 0.87 -5.10 -13.68
C VAL A 7 2.07 -5.97 -13.37
N LEU A 8 2.00 -6.76 -12.29
CA LEU A 8 3.10 -7.63 -11.89
C LEU A 8 3.39 -8.71 -12.93
N GLN A 9 2.33 -9.31 -13.49
CA GLN A 9 2.49 -10.32 -14.53
C GLN A 9 3.12 -9.74 -15.79
N ARG A 10 2.68 -8.57 -16.23
CA ARG A 10 3.22 -7.91 -17.41
C ARG A 10 4.66 -7.46 -17.22
N ALA A 11 5.01 -7.06 -16.00
CA ALA A 11 6.38 -6.66 -15.68
C ALA A 11 7.35 -7.84 -15.61
N GLY A 12 6.83 -9.05 -15.45
CA GLY A 12 7.65 -10.25 -15.34
C GLY A 12 8.47 -10.35 -14.07
N VAL A 13 8.08 -9.60 -13.02
CA VAL A 13 8.77 -9.67 -11.73
C VAL A 13 8.26 -10.85 -10.90
N PRO A 14 9.09 -11.43 -10.04
CA PRO A 14 8.63 -12.49 -9.13
C PRO A 14 7.65 -11.93 -8.12
N PHE A 15 6.55 -12.63 -7.90
CA PHE A 15 5.61 -12.29 -6.85
C PHE A 15 4.80 -13.52 -6.46
N SER A 16 4.23 -13.47 -5.26
CA SER A 16 3.31 -14.50 -4.77
C SER A 16 2.03 -13.85 -4.31
N VAL A 17 0.91 -14.56 -4.51
CA VAL A 17 -0.41 -14.10 -4.09
C VAL A 17 -0.79 -14.81 -2.80
N HIS A 18 -1.25 -14.06 -1.81
CA HIS A 18 -1.74 -14.57 -0.53
C HIS A 18 -3.18 -14.14 -0.34
N GLU A 19 -4.07 -15.11 -0.14
CA GLU A 19 -5.49 -14.84 0.06
C GLU A 19 -5.93 -15.28 1.45
N TYR A 20 -6.90 -14.56 2.00
CA TYR A 20 -7.55 -14.93 3.25
C TYR A 20 -9.02 -14.49 3.20
N ALA A 21 -9.87 -15.16 4.00
CA ALA A 21 -11.28 -14.79 4.08
C ALA A 21 -11.40 -13.48 4.86
N HIS A 22 -11.92 -12.44 4.20
CA HIS A 22 -12.15 -11.14 4.84
C HIS A 22 -13.32 -11.25 5.82
N ASP A 23 -13.10 -10.77 7.05
CA ASP A 23 -14.12 -10.68 8.08
C ASP A 23 -14.77 -9.29 8.03
N ALA A 24 -16.08 -9.25 7.81
CA ALA A 24 -16.82 -7.99 7.73
C ALA A 24 -16.71 -7.16 9.01
N ASN A 25 -16.40 -7.79 10.14
CA ASN A 25 -16.25 -7.10 11.43
C ASN A 25 -14.82 -6.64 11.71
N ALA A 26 -13.88 -6.88 10.81
CA ALA A 26 -12.50 -6.46 11.00
C ALA A 26 -12.41 -4.94 11.06
N ARG A 27 -11.72 -4.42 12.08
CA ARG A 27 -11.57 -2.98 12.29
C ARG A 27 -10.53 -2.36 11.37
N SER A 28 -9.49 -3.10 11.06
CA SER A 28 -8.38 -2.64 10.24
C SER A 28 -8.01 -3.74 9.25
N PHE A 29 -7.91 -3.36 7.98
CA PHE A 29 -7.60 -4.32 6.91
C PHE A 29 -6.14 -4.78 6.98
N GLY A 30 -5.23 -3.90 7.38
CA GLY A 30 -3.83 -4.27 7.57
C GLY A 30 -3.63 -5.24 8.72
N ASP A 31 -4.28 -4.97 9.85
CA ASP A 31 -4.20 -5.86 11.03
C ASP A 31 -4.81 -7.22 10.72
N GLU A 32 -5.89 -7.25 9.94
CA GLU A 32 -6.49 -8.52 9.52
C GLU A 32 -5.52 -9.35 8.71
N ALA A 33 -4.81 -8.73 7.76
CA ALA A 33 -3.82 -9.43 6.94
C ALA A 33 -2.70 -10.01 7.80
N VAL A 34 -2.18 -9.23 8.75
CA VAL A 34 -1.13 -9.67 9.69
C VAL A 34 -1.61 -10.90 10.46
N GLU A 35 -2.79 -10.81 11.06
CA GLU A 35 -3.33 -11.88 11.89
C GLU A 35 -3.59 -13.16 11.08
N LYS A 36 -4.30 -13.03 9.96
CA LYS A 36 -4.74 -14.19 9.18
C LYS A 36 -3.63 -14.85 8.39
N LEU A 37 -2.65 -14.09 7.94
CA LEU A 37 -1.53 -14.64 7.19
C LEU A 37 -0.34 -15.01 8.07
N GLY A 38 -0.33 -14.55 9.32
CA GLY A 38 0.74 -14.87 10.25
C GLY A 38 2.07 -14.18 9.91
N TRP A 39 2.03 -13.02 9.26
CA TRP A 39 3.22 -12.26 8.90
C TRP A 39 3.55 -11.22 9.96
N PRO A 40 4.85 -10.87 10.13
CA PRO A 40 5.22 -9.75 11.01
C PRO A 40 4.61 -8.44 10.48
N ALA A 41 4.07 -7.63 11.39
CA ALA A 41 3.45 -6.35 11.02
C ALA A 41 4.43 -5.38 10.33
N GLU A 42 5.73 -5.54 10.60
CA GLU A 42 6.79 -4.73 9.97
C GLU A 42 6.95 -5.02 8.47
N ARG A 43 6.48 -6.18 8.01
CA ARG A 43 6.60 -6.60 6.62
C ARG A 43 5.31 -6.48 5.82
N VAL A 44 4.22 -6.10 6.47
CA VAL A 44 2.92 -5.89 5.82
C VAL A 44 2.70 -4.39 5.68
N PHE A 45 2.62 -3.90 4.45
CA PHE A 45 2.51 -2.46 4.18
C PHE A 45 1.09 -2.10 3.79
N LYS A 46 0.55 -1.09 4.44
CA LYS A 46 -0.76 -0.51 4.10
C LYS A 46 -0.58 0.62 3.11
N THR A 47 -1.54 0.77 2.21
CA THR A 47 -1.55 1.80 1.17
C THR A 47 -2.56 2.88 1.54
N LEU A 48 -2.08 4.09 1.72
CA LEU A 48 -2.91 5.23 2.11
C LEU A 48 -2.88 6.28 1.00
N VAL A 49 -4.03 6.88 0.73
CA VAL A 49 -4.12 8.00 -0.22
C VAL A 49 -4.18 9.27 0.60
N VAL A 50 -3.32 10.21 0.27
CA VAL A 50 -3.09 11.43 1.05
C VAL A 50 -3.27 12.64 0.14
N SER A 51 -3.94 13.67 0.63
CA SER A 51 -4.02 14.96 -0.06
C SER A 51 -2.91 15.86 0.46
N VAL A 52 -2.06 16.31 -0.44
CA VAL A 52 -0.95 17.22 -0.13
C VAL A 52 -1.17 18.49 -0.94
N ASP A 53 -1.59 19.57 -0.27
CA ASP A 53 -1.90 20.85 -0.92
C ASP A 53 -2.86 20.69 -2.12
N GLY A 54 -3.88 19.84 -1.94
CA GLY A 54 -4.89 19.59 -2.96
C GLY A 54 -4.54 18.53 -3.99
N ALA A 55 -3.31 18.03 -4.01
CA ALA A 55 -2.90 16.95 -4.92
C ALA A 55 -2.88 15.61 -4.19
N LEU A 56 -3.33 14.56 -4.85
CA LEU A 56 -3.33 13.23 -4.26
C LEU A 56 -1.98 12.55 -4.40
N HIS A 57 -1.55 11.93 -3.32
CA HIS A 57 -0.34 11.13 -3.25
C HIS A 57 -0.69 9.78 -2.63
N VAL A 58 0.15 8.78 -2.86
CA VAL A 58 0.02 7.46 -2.26
C VAL A 58 1.20 7.25 -1.31
N ALA A 59 0.93 6.73 -0.13
CA ALA A 59 1.96 6.42 0.86
C ALA A 59 1.81 4.99 1.36
N CYS A 60 2.91 4.24 1.33
CA CYS A 60 2.97 2.87 1.82
C CYS A 60 3.83 2.82 3.08
N VAL A 61 3.23 2.42 4.18
CA VAL A 61 3.90 2.32 5.48
C VAL A 61 3.58 0.97 6.13
N PRO A 62 4.48 0.45 6.98
CA PRO A 62 4.21 -0.84 7.63
C PRO A 62 3.02 -0.74 8.58
N VAL A 63 2.29 -1.84 8.70
CA VAL A 63 1.15 -1.92 9.61
C VAL A 63 1.56 -1.67 11.07
N SER A 64 2.81 -1.99 11.41
CA SER A 64 3.37 -1.77 12.75
C SER A 64 3.55 -0.30 13.13
N ALA A 65 3.35 0.63 12.18
CA ALA A 65 3.59 2.04 12.40
C ALA A 65 2.45 2.88 11.83
N GLN A 66 2.50 4.18 12.07
CA GLN A 66 1.54 5.11 11.50
C GLN A 66 2.24 6.03 10.51
N LEU A 67 1.51 6.51 9.53
CA LEU A 67 2.04 7.49 8.60
C LEU A 67 2.25 8.82 9.32
N ASP A 68 3.44 9.36 9.22
CA ASP A 68 3.71 10.73 9.66
C ASP A 68 3.33 11.67 8.51
N LEU A 69 2.15 12.26 8.61
CA LEU A 69 1.64 13.14 7.56
C LEU A 69 2.56 14.33 7.28
N LYS A 70 3.27 14.80 8.31
CA LYS A 70 4.20 15.94 8.14
C LYS A 70 5.38 15.60 7.22
N ALA A 71 5.71 14.31 7.09
CA ALA A 71 6.76 13.88 6.17
C ALA A 71 6.40 14.16 4.71
N LEU A 72 5.12 14.30 4.41
CA LEU A 72 4.63 14.59 3.06
C LEU A 72 4.35 16.07 2.82
N GLY A 73 4.17 16.84 3.89
CA GLY A 73 3.93 18.28 3.80
C GLY A 73 3.16 18.80 5.00
N LYS A 74 3.26 20.09 5.26
CA LYS A 74 2.62 20.71 6.43
C LYS A 74 1.10 20.55 6.45
N ARG A 75 0.48 20.52 5.28
CA ARG A 75 -0.97 20.43 5.14
C ARG A 75 -1.45 19.08 4.65
N ALA A 76 -0.58 18.07 4.72
CA ALA A 76 -0.96 16.72 4.30
C ALA A 76 -2.05 16.16 5.22
N LYS A 77 -3.05 15.53 4.61
CA LYS A 77 -4.13 14.89 5.34
C LYS A 77 -4.61 13.67 4.55
N LEU A 78 -5.23 12.72 5.22
CA LEU A 78 -5.81 11.58 4.53
C LEU A 78 -6.85 12.07 3.53
N ALA A 79 -6.85 11.51 2.33
CA ALA A 79 -7.79 11.88 1.29
C ALA A 79 -9.20 11.39 1.61
N ASP A 80 -10.20 12.08 1.08
CA ASP A 80 -11.57 11.61 1.09
C ASP A 80 -11.66 10.27 0.34
N LYS A 81 -12.40 9.31 0.90
CA LYS A 81 -12.49 7.94 0.35
C LYS A 81 -13.02 7.92 -1.07
N GLU A 82 -14.01 8.74 -1.36
CA GLU A 82 -14.61 8.81 -2.69
C GLU A 82 -13.63 9.36 -3.72
N GLN A 83 -12.93 10.42 -3.36
CA GLN A 83 -11.89 11.01 -4.19
C GLN A 83 -10.75 10.02 -4.44
N ALA A 84 -10.32 9.31 -3.39
CA ALA A 84 -9.28 8.30 -3.48
C ALA A 84 -9.70 7.16 -4.42
N SER A 85 -10.93 6.67 -4.30
CA SER A 85 -11.43 5.59 -5.15
C SER A 85 -11.49 6.01 -6.62
N ARG A 86 -11.91 7.22 -6.91
CA ARG A 86 -11.96 7.71 -8.28
C ARG A 86 -10.58 7.80 -8.91
N ALA A 87 -9.60 8.26 -8.14
CA ALA A 87 -8.25 8.45 -8.65
C ALA A 87 -7.52 7.11 -8.83
N THR A 88 -7.65 6.20 -7.87
CA THR A 88 -6.91 4.93 -7.88
C THR A 88 -7.60 3.83 -8.66
N GLY A 89 -8.94 3.88 -8.73
CA GLY A 89 -9.75 2.81 -9.32
C GLY A 89 -10.00 1.65 -8.36
N TYR A 90 -9.60 1.78 -7.10
CA TYR A 90 -9.79 0.74 -6.08
C TYR A 90 -10.81 1.18 -5.04
N GLY A 91 -11.52 0.21 -4.45
CA GLY A 91 -12.45 0.46 -3.37
C GLY A 91 -11.78 0.55 -2.01
N THR A 92 -12.52 1.02 -1.04
CA THR A 92 -12.04 1.16 0.35
C THR A 92 -11.56 -0.17 0.91
N GLY A 93 -10.36 -0.17 1.50
CA GLY A 93 -9.77 -1.35 2.10
C GLY A 93 -9.12 -2.31 1.10
N GLY A 94 -9.26 -2.05 -0.18
CA GLY A 94 -8.67 -2.85 -1.24
C GLY A 94 -7.82 -2.04 -2.18
N THR A 95 -7.14 -0.99 -1.69
CA THR A 95 -6.30 -0.13 -2.50
C THR A 95 -4.89 -0.69 -2.59
N SER A 96 -4.45 -0.97 -3.81
CA SER A 96 -3.07 -1.37 -4.08
C SER A 96 -2.27 -0.16 -4.55
N PRO A 97 -0.95 -0.11 -4.26
CA PRO A 97 -0.08 0.90 -4.86
C PRO A 97 0.20 0.63 -6.33
N LEU A 98 -0.12 -0.58 -6.81
CA LEU A 98 0.13 -1.01 -8.18
C LEU A 98 -1.14 -0.95 -9.02
N GLY A 99 -1.00 -0.65 -10.29
CA GLY A 99 -2.11 -0.72 -11.24
C GLY A 99 -3.20 0.33 -11.03
N GLN A 100 -2.87 1.47 -10.45
CA GLN A 100 -3.84 2.53 -10.21
C GLN A 100 -4.26 3.18 -11.53
N ARG A 101 -5.50 3.67 -11.53
CA ARG A 101 -6.08 4.33 -12.73
C ARG A 101 -5.27 5.55 -13.17
N LYS A 102 -4.86 6.38 -12.22
CA LYS A 102 -3.97 7.53 -12.46
C LYS A 102 -2.62 7.27 -11.80
N PRO A 103 -1.52 7.57 -12.47
CA PRO A 103 -0.22 7.51 -11.81
C PRO A 103 -0.10 8.67 -10.83
N LEU A 104 -0.27 8.37 -9.54
CA LEU A 104 -0.12 9.35 -8.47
C LEU A 104 1.32 9.31 -7.94
N PRO A 105 1.84 10.44 -7.45
CA PRO A 105 3.11 10.43 -6.74
C PRO A 105 3.04 9.41 -5.59
N THR A 106 3.97 8.47 -5.57
CA THR A 106 3.96 7.37 -4.61
C THR A 106 5.18 7.45 -3.71
N HIS A 107 4.97 7.18 -2.43
CA HIS A 107 6.00 7.21 -1.40
C HIS A 107 5.99 5.87 -0.68
N VAL A 108 7.17 5.33 -0.43
CA VAL A 108 7.34 4.06 0.30
C VAL A 108 8.27 4.31 1.46
N ASP A 109 7.85 3.91 2.66
CA ASP A 109 8.69 4.05 3.85
C ASP A 109 10.00 3.29 3.67
N ALA A 110 11.09 3.93 4.07
CA ALA A 110 12.44 3.39 3.89
C ALA A 110 12.61 1.99 4.51
N SER A 111 11.84 1.65 5.54
CA SER A 111 11.91 0.33 6.17
C SER A 111 11.59 -0.82 5.21
N ALA A 112 10.87 -0.55 4.12
CA ALA A 112 10.55 -1.59 3.14
C ALA A 112 11.80 -2.25 2.57
N LEU A 113 12.86 -1.47 2.36
CA LEU A 113 14.09 -1.97 1.76
C LEU A 113 14.92 -2.84 2.70
N GLU A 114 14.53 -2.94 3.98
CA GLU A 114 15.20 -3.79 4.96
C GLU A 114 14.79 -5.26 4.82
N HIS A 115 13.79 -5.55 4.02
CA HIS A 115 13.21 -6.90 3.88
C HIS A 115 13.46 -7.45 2.48
N ALA A 116 13.62 -8.77 2.39
CA ALA A 116 13.73 -9.43 1.08
C ALA A 116 12.43 -9.31 0.30
N THR A 117 11.29 -9.48 0.99
CA THR A 117 9.96 -9.28 0.42
C THR A 117 9.05 -8.62 1.44
N ILE A 118 8.05 -7.92 0.93
CA ILE A 118 6.98 -7.31 1.73
C ILE A 118 5.63 -7.70 1.14
N LEU A 119 4.57 -7.53 1.93
CA LEU A 119 3.20 -7.67 1.46
C LEU A 119 2.60 -6.28 1.23
N VAL A 120 1.89 -6.13 0.12
CA VAL A 120 1.01 -4.98 -0.13
C VAL A 120 -0.34 -5.48 -0.61
N ASN A 121 -1.37 -4.68 -0.47
CA ASN A 121 -2.71 -5.07 -0.94
C ASN A 121 -2.69 -5.33 -2.44
N GLY A 122 -3.35 -6.40 -2.85
CA GLY A 122 -3.39 -6.83 -4.25
C GLY A 122 -4.54 -6.24 -5.07
N GLY A 123 -5.32 -5.33 -4.50
CA GLY A 123 -6.40 -4.65 -5.22
C GLY A 123 -7.81 -5.03 -4.78
N ARG A 124 -7.94 -5.83 -3.73
CA ARG A 124 -9.21 -6.10 -3.07
C ARG A 124 -8.96 -6.60 -1.66
N ARG A 125 -9.98 -6.53 -0.81
CA ARG A 125 -9.90 -7.06 0.55
C ARG A 125 -9.63 -8.56 0.51
N GLY A 126 -8.75 -9.02 1.37
CA GLY A 126 -8.40 -10.43 1.45
C GLY A 126 -7.37 -10.89 0.44
N LEU A 127 -6.81 -9.98 -0.34
CA LEU A 127 -5.78 -10.30 -1.33
C LEU A 127 -4.54 -9.46 -1.07
N GLN A 128 -3.42 -10.13 -0.81
CA GLN A 128 -2.12 -9.49 -0.66
C GLN A 128 -1.17 -10.05 -1.71
N VAL A 129 -0.24 -9.24 -2.15
CA VAL A 129 0.85 -9.70 -3.01
C VAL A 129 2.17 -9.53 -2.28
N GLU A 130 3.01 -10.55 -2.41
CA GLU A 130 4.36 -10.56 -1.86
C GLU A 130 5.33 -10.28 -2.98
N LEU A 131 6.20 -9.28 -2.81
CA LEU A 131 7.19 -8.95 -3.82
C LEU A 131 8.42 -8.30 -3.18
N ASP A 132 9.49 -8.27 -3.96
CA ASP A 132 10.69 -7.52 -3.59
C ASP A 132 10.34 -6.03 -3.55
N PRO A 133 10.63 -5.34 -2.44
CA PRO A 133 10.31 -3.91 -2.34
C PRO A 133 11.02 -3.05 -3.41
N ASN A 134 12.15 -3.47 -3.92
CA ASN A 134 12.82 -2.75 -5.01
C ASN A 134 11.99 -2.78 -6.28
N ASP A 135 11.30 -3.89 -6.55
CA ASP A 135 10.39 -3.99 -7.69
C ASP A 135 9.19 -3.06 -7.50
N LEU A 136 8.64 -3.00 -6.28
CA LEU A 136 7.54 -2.09 -5.97
C LEU A 136 7.96 -0.64 -6.24
N VAL A 137 9.11 -0.24 -5.75
CA VAL A 137 9.63 1.12 -5.94
C VAL A 137 9.80 1.44 -7.42
N ARG A 138 10.38 0.52 -8.17
CA ARG A 138 10.60 0.71 -9.61
C ARG A 138 9.30 0.81 -10.38
N LEU A 139 8.36 -0.09 -10.11
CA LEU A 139 7.09 -0.14 -10.86
C LEU A 139 6.17 1.04 -10.58
N THR A 140 6.29 1.65 -9.41
CA THR A 140 5.49 2.81 -9.02
C THR A 140 6.24 4.13 -9.18
N ALA A 141 7.52 4.08 -9.53
CA ALA A 141 8.42 5.23 -9.52
C ALA A 141 8.39 5.94 -8.16
N ALA A 142 8.30 5.16 -7.09
CA ALA A 142 8.14 5.69 -5.74
C ALA A 142 9.38 6.41 -5.23
N ARG A 143 9.12 7.40 -4.40
CA ARG A 143 10.16 8.04 -3.59
C ARG A 143 10.27 7.29 -2.27
N VAL A 144 11.49 6.87 -1.93
CA VAL A 144 11.75 6.15 -0.68
C VAL A 144 12.32 7.11 0.34
N HIS A 145 11.64 7.26 1.46
CA HIS A 145 12.11 8.11 2.55
C HIS A 145 11.41 7.73 3.86
N ALA A 146 11.80 8.34 4.96
CA ALA A 146 11.20 8.04 6.26
C ALA A 146 9.79 8.64 6.32
N LEU A 147 8.78 7.79 6.38
CA LEU A 147 7.37 8.16 6.43
C LEU A 147 6.69 7.73 7.71
N ALA A 148 7.23 6.72 8.37
CA ALA A 148 6.53 6.06 9.47
C ALA A 148 6.92 6.68 10.80
N SER A 149 5.90 6.90 11.63
CA SER A 149 6.06 7.28 13.02
C SER A 149 5.83 6.05 13.88
N ARG A 150 6.79 5.70 14.72
CA ARG A 150 6.69 4.59 15.66
C ARG A 150 6.45 5.16 17.04
N ALA A 151 5.20 5.27 17.37
CA ALA A 151 4.82 5.77 18.68
C ALA A 151 4.91 4.67 19.73
#